data_e96ae63bf5c8fe1a704672f7035d04a0
#
_entry.id   e96ae63bf5c8fe1a704672f7035d04a0
#
_cell.length_a   1.000
_cell.length_b   1.000
_cell.length_c   1.000
_cell.angle_alpha   90.00
_cell.angle_beta   90.00
_cell.angle_gamma   90.00
#
_symmetry.space_group_name_H-M   'P 1'
#
loop_
_entity.id
_entity.type
_entity.pdbx_description
1 polymer ?
#
loop_
_entity_poly.entity_id
_entity_poly.type
_entity_poly.pdbx_seq_one_letter_code
_entity_poly.pdbx_strand_id
1 'polypeptide(L)'
;MKVDVSTELNCSAVRAWNEVQKSSLLLHVIWPLARIVSVDGRSFPERWTEGLTTQCRSYLFGSIPIGARNLYFQRIDHVNFEILILENDPLVKSWKHAISIKPLGQDRSIYRDVIDIDAGRLTALVWAWADWFYRHRQRSWRALAKCL
;
A
#
# COMPACT_ATOMS: atom_id res chain seq x y z
N MET A 1 -8.57 11.03 -10.31
CA MET A 1 -9.50 9.87 -10.28
C MET A 1 -9.19 9.03 -9.05
N LYS A 2 -10.18 8.62 -8.31
CA LYS A 2 -9.98 7.92 -7.02
C LYS A 2 -10.33 6.46 -7.08
N VAL A 3 -9.51 5.65 -6.41
CA VAL A 3 -9.85 4.29 -6.00
C VAL A 3 -10.14 4.33 -4.50
N ASP A 4 -11.28 3.82 -4.08
CA ASP A 4 -11.70 3.78 -2.67
C ASP A 4 -12.22 2.37 -2.38
N VAL A 5 -11.42 1.57 -1.70
CA VAL A 5 -11.73 0.19 -1.39
C VAL A 5 -11.52 -0.09 0.10
N SER A 6 -12.41 -0.85 0.69
CA SER A 6 -12.31 -1.22 2.10
C SER A 6 -12.65 -2.69 2.30
N THR A 7 -12.15 -3.25 3.39
CA THR A 7 -12.40 -4.65 3.76
C THR A 7 -12.40 -4.80 5.28
N GLU A 8 -13.10 -5.79 5.76
CA GLU A 8 -13.02 -6.21 7.16
C GLU A 8 -11.86 -7.18 7.36
N LEU A 9 -11.13 -6.99 8.45
CA LEU A 9 -10.05 -7.87 8.87
C LEU A 9 -10.45 -8.61 10.14
N ASN A 10 -10.18 -9.90 10.19
CA ASN A 10 -10.40 -10.74 11.38
C ASN A 10 -9.26 -10.60 12.38
N CYS A 11 -8.92 -9.36 12.71
CA CYS A 11 -7.98 -9.02 13.77
C CYS A 11 -8.32 -7.64 14.33
N SER A 12 -7.82 -7.34 15.52
CA SER A 12 -8.05 -6.04 16.16
C SER A 12 -7.40 -4.90 15.38
N ALA A 13 -7.93 -3.70 15.54
CA ALA A 13 -7.36 -2.50 14.90
C ALA A 13 -5.90 -2.28 15.31
N VAL A 14 -5.56 -2.52 16.58
CA VAL A 14 -4.18 -2.38 17.08
C VAL A 14 -3.25 -3.36 16.38
N ARG A 15 -3.68 -4.61 16.23
CA ARG A 15 -2.87 -5.64 15.56
C ARG A 15 -2.70 -5.33 14.07
N ALA A 16 -3.77 -4.93 13.39
CA ALA A 16 -3.70 -4.50 12.00
C ALA A 16 -2.78 -3.28 11.83
N TRP A 17 -2.86 -2.33 12.74
CA TRP A 17 -2.00 -1.14 12.72
C TRP A 17 -0.51 -1.50 12.88
N ASN A 18 -0.19 -2.43 13.77
CA ASN A 18 1.19 -2.91 13.92
C ASN A 18 1.70 -3.57 12.65
N GLU A 19 0.88 -4.38 11.99
CA GLU A 19 1.28 -5.10 10.79
C GLU A 19 1.42 -4.20 9.57
N VAL A 20 0.53 -3.22 9.38
CA VAL A 20 0.55 -2.35 8.20
C VAL A 20 1.82 -1.49 8.12
N GLN A 21 2.47 -1.23 9.24
CA GLN A 21 3.72 -0.47 9.30
C GLN A 21 4.94 -1.28 8.87
N LYS A 22 4.82 -2.59 8.73
CA LYS A 22 5.95 -3.46 8.35
C LYS A 22 6.13 -3.49 6.84
N SER A 23 7.35 -3.35 6.37
CA SER A 23 7.67 -3.48 4.95
C SER A 23 7.36 -4.89 4.43
N SER A 24 7.54 -5.91 5.26
CA SER A 24 7.23 -7.30 4.91
C SER A 24 5.76 -7.50 4.56
N LEU A 25 4.85 -6.78 5.21
CA LEU A 25 3.43 -6.84 4.85
C LEU A 25 3.19 -6.33 3.43
N LEU A 26 3.77 -5.18 3.10
CA LEU A 26 3.64 -4.61 1.76
C LEU A 26 4.10 -5.60 0.70
N LEU A 27 5.27 -6.19 0.87
CA LEU A 27 5.82 -7.17 -0.07
C LEU A 27 4.91 -8.39 -0.23
N HIS A 28 4.31 -8.84 0.86
CA HIS A 28 3.40 -9.99 0.85
C HIS A 28 2.10 -9.70 0.10
N VAL A 29 1.46 -8.57 0.39
CA VAL A 29 0.11 -8.28 -0.15
C VAL A 29 0.12 -7.87 -1.62
N ILE A 30 1.22 -7.35 -2.14
CA ILE A 30 1.32 -6.99 -3.56
C ILE A 30 1.66 -8.18 -4.45
N TRP A 31 2.25 -9.24 -3.92
CA TRP A 31 2.58 -10.44 -4.67
C TRP A 31 1.33 -11.24 -5.03
N PRO A 32 1.21 -11.86 -6.22
CA PRO A 32 2.17 -11.88 -7.34
C PRO A 32 1.97 -10.76 -8.39
N LEU A 33 1.07 -9.82 -8.17
CA LEU A 33 0.78 -8.79 -9.17
C LEU A 33 1.91 -7.79 -9.34
N ALA A 34 2.66 -7.53 -8.26
CA ALA A 34 3.79 -6.63 -8.29
C ALA A 34 4.89 -7.12 -7.35
N ARG A 35 6.10 -6.67 -7.63
CA ARG A 35 7.27 -6.85 -6.77
C ARG A 35 8.06 -5.55 -6.76
N ILE A 36 8.55 -5.18 -5.59
CA ILE A 36 9.43 -4.02 -5.44
C ILE A 36 10.74 -4.46 -4.76
N VAL A 37 11.84 -3.86 -5.21
CA VAL A 37 13.16 -4.05 -4.61
C VAL A 37 13.80 -2.69 -4.38
N SER A 38 14.62 -2.58 -3.34
CA SER A 38 15.36 -1.35 -3.07
C SER A 38 16.37 -1.06 -4.16
N VAL A 39 16.48 0.21 -4.56
CA VAL A 39 17.41 0.64 -5.61
C VAL A 39 18.88 0.43 -5.21
N ASP A 40 19.19 0.60 -3.91
CA ASP A 40 20.56 0.48 -3.40
C ASP A 40 20.99 -0.97 -3.11
N GLY A 41 20.13 -1.95 -3.41
CA GLY A 41 20.40 -3.37 -3.17
C GLY A 41 20.28 -3.79 -1.71
N ARG A 42 19.92 -2.89 -0.81
CA ARG A 42 19.66 -3.19 0.60
C ARG A 42 18.22 -3.63 0.80
N SER A 43 17.95 -4.32 1.90
CA SER A 43 16.57 -4.60 2.29
C SER A 43 15.86 -3.33 2.75
N PHE A 44 14.54 -3.30 2.59
CA PHE A 44 13.74 -2.21 3.15
C PHE A 44 13.86 -2.18 4.67
N PRO A 45 13.62 -1.01 5.32
CA PRO A 45 13.55 -0.96 6.77
C PRO A 45 12.44 -1.88 7.27
N GLU A 46 12.59 -2.44 8.45
CA GLU A 46 11.58 -3.33 9.03
C GLU A 46 10.23 -2.63 9.16
N ARG A 47 10.25 -1.36 9.58
CA ARG A 47 9.07 -0.52 9.74
C ARG A 47 9.21 0.78 8.97
N TRP A 48 8.10 1.20 8.37
CA TRP A 48 8.01 2.53 7.77
C TRP A 48 7.96 3.59 8.86
N THR A 49 8.62 4.72 8.61
CA THR A 49 8.65 5.86 9.55
C THR A 49 8.23 7.15 8.83
N GLU A 50 7.58 8.05 9.57
CA GLU A 50 7.18 9.34 9.03
C GLU A 50 8.39 10.14 8.54
N GLY A 51 8.25 10.74 7.35
CA GLY A 51 9.32 11.49 6.72
C GLY A 51 10.29 10.64 5.89
N LEU A 52 10.16 9.31 5.92
CA LEU A 52 11.02 8.41 5.16
C LEU A 52 10.69 8.45 3.67
N THR A 53 11.71 8.64 2.84
CA THR A 53 11.62 8.45 1.39
C THR A 53 12.40 7.20 1.01
N THR A 54 11.76 6.29 0.31
CA THR A 54 12.38 5.05 -0.17
C THR A 54 12.29 4.99 -1.68
N GLN A 55 13.44 4.78 -2.33
CA GLN A 55 13.48 4.51 -3.77
C GLN A 55 13.46 3.02 -4.03
N CYS A 56 12.58 2.58 -4.92
CA CYS A 56 12.45 1.17 -5.27
C CYS A 56 12.28 1.00 -6.78
N ARG A 57 12.64 -0.18 -7.28
CA ARG A 57 12.31 -0.64 -8.63
C ARG A 57 11.10 -1.53 -8.56
N SER A 58 10.18 -1.31 -9.49
CA SER A 58 8.91 -2.03 -9.54
C SER A 58 8.88 -3.00 -10.71
N TYR A 59 8.28 -4.15 -10.49
CA TYR A 59 8.11 -5.20 -11.50
C TYR A 59 6.65 -5.66 -11.50
N LEU A 60 6.02 -5.68 -12.68
CA LEU A 60 4.72 -6.32 -12.85
C LEU A 60 4.88 -7.83 -12.90
N PHE A 61 3.97 -8.54 -12.25
CA PHE A 61 3.94 -10.01 -12.22
C PHE A 61 5.29 -10.63 -11.82
N GLY A 62 6.05 -9.91 -11.01
CA GLY A 62 7.34 -10.35 -10.47
C GLY A 62 8.54 -10.21 -11.40
N SER A 63 8.35 -9.99 -12.71
CA SER A 63 9.45 -10.01 -13.67
C SER A 63 9.48 -8.89 -14.70
N ILE A 64 8.38 -8.22 -14.98
CA ILE A 64 8.30 -7.17 -16.01
C ILE A 64 8.67 -5.81 -15.38
N PRO A 65 9.85 -5.23 -15.71
CA PRO A 65 10.26 -3.97 -15.10
C PRO A 65 9.38 -2.81 -15.59
N ILE A 66 8.93 -1.97 -14.65
CA ILE A 66 8.13 -0.77 -14.94
C ILE A 66 8.76 0.52 -14.41
N GLY A 67 10.03 0.45 -14.03
CA GLY A 67 10.82 1.61 -13.66
C GLY A 67 11.01 1.79 -12.16
N ALA A 68 11.61 2.93 -11.82
CA ALA A 68 11.88 3.31 -10.45
C ALA A 68 10.71 4.12 -9.89
N ARG A 69 10.45 3.95 -8.60
CA ARG A 69 9.36 4.61 -7.88
C ARG A 69 9.88 5.14 -6.55
N ASN A 70 9.43 6.32 -6.18
CA ASN A 70 9.68 6.87 -4.85
C ASN A 70 8.44 6.67 -3.98
N LEU A 71 8.64 6.17 -2.78
CA LEU A 71 7.63 6.07 -1.73
C LEU A 71 7.99 7.07 -0.64
N TYR A 72 7.17 8.09 -0.45
CA TYR A 72 7.36 9.07 0.60
C TYR A 72 6.24 8.94 1.64
N PHE A 73 6.61 8.53 2.85
CA PHE A 73 5.69 8.41 3.98
C PHE A 73 5.50 9.77 4.62
N GLN A 74 4.58 10.55 4.07
CA GLN A 74 4.36 11.94 4.49
C GLN A 74 3.84 12.03 5.92
N ARG A 75 2.97 11.09 6.31
CA ARG A 75 2.34 11.10 7.62
C ARG A 75 2.05 9.69 8.08
N ILE A 76 2.40 9.40 9.33
CA ILE A 76 1.99 8.19 10.05
C ILE A 76 1.37 8.64 11.37
N ASP A 77 0.04 8.55 11.47
CA ASP A 77 -0.73 8.98 12.62
C ASP A 77 -1.05 7.79 13.51
N HIS A 78 -0.31 7.66 14.61
CA HIS A 78 -0.46 6.56 15.55
C HIS A 78 -1.68 6.69 16.48
N VAL A 79 -2.35 7.83 16.47
CA VAL A 79 -3.57 8.06 17.27
C VAL A 79 -4.81 7.63 16.49
N ASN A 80 -4.90 8.05 15.22
CA ASN A 80 -6.04 7.77 14.36
C ASN A 80 -5.85 6.56 13.44
N PHE A 81 -4.68 5.94 13.47
CA PHE A 81 -4.29 4.80 12.63
C PHE A 81 -4.44 5.12 11.15
N GLU A 82 -3.76 6.17 10.72
CA GLU A 82 -3.76 6.64 9.34
C GLU A 82 -2.33 6.78 8.81
N ILE A 83 -2.14 6.40 7.54
CA ILE A 83 -0.89 6.59 6.82
C ILE A 83 -1.19 7.33 5.53
N LEU A 84 -0.41 8.37 5.23
CA LEU A 84 -0.45 9.05 3.94
C LEU A 84 0.88 8.84 3.23
N ILE A 85 0.82 8.24 2.04
CA ILE A 85 1.98 7.96 1.20
C ILE A 85 1.84 8.74 -0.09
N LEU A 86 2.90 9.46 -0.46
CA LEU A 86 3.02 10.07 -1.77
C LEU A 86 3.97 9.23 -2.61
N GLU A 87 3.48 8.79 -3.75
CA GLU A 87 4.27 7.98 -4.67
C GLU A 87 4.43 8.74 -5.99
N ASN A 88 5.57 8.59 -6.63
CA ASN A 88 5.77 9.08 -7.97
C ASN A 88 6.59 8.10 -8.80
N ASP A 89 6.31 8.08 -10.07
CA ASP A 89 7.09 7.37 -11.07
C ASP A 89 7.00 8.09 -12.43
N PRO A 90 7.77 7.67 -13.43
CA PRO A 90 7.78 8.36 -14.73
C PRO A 90 6.44 8.35 -15.48
N LEU A 91 5.54 7.42 -15.17
CA LEU A 91 4.25 7.26 -15.87
C LEU A 91 3.10 7.99 -15.17
N VAL A 92 3.24 8.26 -13.87
CA VAL A 92 2.16 8.79 -13.05
C VAL A 92 2.59 10.11 -12.43
N LYS A 93 1.90 11.20 -12.77
CA LYS A 93 2.19 12.54 -12.26
C LYS A 93 1.98 12.66 -10.77
N SER A 94 0.90 12.03 -10.27
CA SER A 94 0.52 12.12 -8.87
C SER A 94 -0.16 10.82 -8.44
N TRP A 95 0.30 10.31 -7.31
CA TRP A 95 -0.29 9.12 -6.70
C TRP A 95 -0.27 9.32 -5.18
N LYS A 96 -1.45 9.64 -4.64
CA LYS A 96 -1.62 9.81 -3.19
C LYS A 96 -2.39 8.63 -2.63
N HIS A 97 -1.79 7.96 -1.67
CA HIS A 97 -2.35 6.76 -1.07
C HIS A 97 -2.59 6.97 0.41
N ALA A 98 -3.84 7.01 0.82
CA ALA A 98 -4.23 7.09 2.21
C ALA A 98 -4.71 5.74 2.70
N ILE A 99 -4.14 5.27 3.81
CA ILE A 99 -4.54 4.05 4.50
C ILE A 99 -5.19 4.45 5.81
N SER A 100 -6.31 3.83 6.15
CA SER A 100 -6.93 4.00 7.46
C SER A 100 -7.39 2.66 8.03
N ILE A 101 -7.28 2.53 9.35
CA ILE A 101 -7.74 1.35 10.08
C ILE A 101 -8.64 1.83 11.22
N LYS A 102 -9.85 1.28 11.28
CA LYS A 102 -10.82 1.59 12.33
C LYS A 102 -11.26 0.32 13.04
N PRO A 103 -11.46 0.37 14.35
CA PRO A 103 -11.97 -0.80 15.07
C PRO A 103 -13.41 -1.09 14.68
N LEU A 104 -13.72 -2.40 14.58
CA LEU A 104 -15.06 -2.93 14.42
C LEU A 104 -15.27 -3.99 15.52
N GLY A 105 -15.40 -3.53 16.76
CA GLY A 105 -15.36 -4.38 17.92
C GLY A 105 -13.92 -4.66 18.37
N GLN A 106 -13.75 -5.66 19.28
CA GLN A 106 -12.45 -5.93 19.91
C GLN A 106 -11.51 -6.74 19.01
N ASP A 107 -12.04 -7.66 18.20
CA ASP A 107 -11.24 -8.62 17.42
C ASP A 107 -11.40 -8.44 15.91
N ARG A 108 -12.00 -7.34 15.48
CA ARG A 108 -12.21 -7.03 14.06
C ARG A 108 -11.91 -5.58 13.80
N SER A 109 -11.53 -5.30 12.54
CA SER A 109 -11.23 -3.94 12.10
C SER A 109 -11.66 -3.75 10.65
N ILE A 110 -11.77 -2.47 10.25
CA ILE A 110 -11.98 -2.09 8.86
C ILE A 110 -10.71 -1.44 8.34
N TYR A 111 -10.18 -2.00 7.27
CA TYR A 111 -9.02 -1.48 6.53
C TYR A 111 -9.50 -0.83 5.25
N ARG A 112 -9.05 0.39 5.00
CA ARG A 112 -9.46 1.18 3.83
C ARG A 112 -8.26 1.77 3.12
N ASP A 113 -8.23 1.62 1.79
CA ASP A 113 -7.30 2.28 0.89
C ASP A 113 -8.05 3.32 0.06
N VAL A 114 -7.58 4.56 0.07
CA VAL A 114 -8.06 5.61 -0.82
C VAL A 114 -6.88 6.13 -1.63
N ILE A 115 -6.95 5.98 -2.94
CA ILE A 115 -5.87 6.37 -3.84
C ILE A 115 -6.38 7.42 -4.82
N ASP A 116 -5.68 8.54 -4.91
CA ASP A 116 -5.95 9.61 -5.86
C ASP A 116 -4.85 9.61 -6.93
N ILE A 117 -5.26 9.39 -8.19
CA ILE A 117 -4.35 9.13 -9.31
C ILE A 117 -4.51 10.20 -10.37
N ASP A 118 -3.38 10.76 -10.82
CA ASP A 118 -3.27 11.58 -12.02
C ASP A 118 -2.13 11.02 -12.90
N ALA A 119 -2.50 10.43 -14.02
CA ALA A 119 -1.59 9.90 -15.02
C ALA A 119 -1.82 10.55 -16.39
N GLY A 120 -2.39 11.75 -16.41
CA GLY A 120 -2.72 12.46 -17.64
C GLY A 120 -3.72 11.68 -18.51
N ARG A 121 -3.38 11.46 -19.77
CA ARG A 121 -4.24 10.75 -20.73
C ARG A 121 -4.44 9.25 -20.37
N LEU A 122 -3.53 8.68 -19.58
CA LEU A 122 -3.58 7.28 -19.19
C LEU A 122 -4.33 7.06 -17.86
N THR A 123 -4.91 8.11 -17.27
CA THR A 123 -5.52 8.04 -15.93
C THR A 123 -6.58 6.95 -15.82
N ALA A 124 -7.47 6.82 -16.81
CA ALA A 124 -8.50 5.78 -16.77
C ALA A 124 -7.93 4.36 -16.77
N LEU A 125 -6.89 4.12 -17.58
CA LEU A 125 -6.22 2.82 -17.65
C LEU A 125 -5.49 2.50 -16.34
N VAL A 126 -4.76 3.48 -15.82
CA VAL A 126 -4.04 3.34 -14.55
C VAL A 126 -5.01 3.14 -13.39
N TRP A 127 -6.14 3.85 -13.40
CA TRP A 127 -7.19 3.69 -12.41
C TRP A 127 -7.76 2.26 -12.40
N ALA A 128 -8.07 1.71 -13.58
CA ALA A 128 -8.60 0.35 -13.69
C ALA A 128 -7.60 -0.69 -13.16
N TRP A 129 -6.32 -0.53 -13.48
CA TRP A 129 -5.24 -1.36 -12.92
C TRP A 129 -5.19 -1.22 -11.41
N ALA A 130 -5.22 0.01 -10.90
CA ALA A 130 -5.12 0.27 -9.46
C ALA A 130 -6.30 -0.31 -8.71
N ASP A 131 -7.52 -0.16 -9.21
CA ASP A 131 -8.71 -0.74 -8.60
C ASP A 131 -8.57 -2.26 -8.44
N TRP A 132 -8.17 -2.94 -9.50
CA TRP A 132 -7.93 -4.38 -9.47
C TRP A 132 -6.80 -4.76 -8.51
N PHE A 133 -5.69 -4.02 -8.55
CA PHE A 133 -4.52 -4.23 -7.72
C PHE A 133 -4.82 -4.07 -6.22
N TYR A 134 -5.52 -3.00 -5.84
CA TYR A 134 -5.85 -2.77 -4.43
C TYR A 134 -6.89 -3.76 -3.91
N ARG A 135 -7.81 -4.22 -4.73
CA ARG A 135 -8.73 -5.30 -4.37
C ARG A 135 -7.98 -6.61 -4.13
N HIS A 136 -6.95 -6.91 -4.93
CA HIS A 136 -6.07 -8.05 -4.70
C HIS A 136 -5.32 -7.90 -3.38
N ARG A 137 -4.74 -6.73 -3.12
CA ARG A 137 -4.03 -6.46 -1.86
C ARG A 137 -4.92 -6.73 -0.65
N GLN A 138 -6.16 -6.28 -0.70
CA GLN A 138 -7.10 -6.46 0.41
C GLN A 138 -7.52 -7.92 0.58
N ARG A 139 -7.64 -8.69 -0.49
CA ARG A 139 -7.87 -10.13 -0.38
C ARG A 139 -6.70 -10.84 0.29
N SER A 140 -5.48 -10.50 -0.09
CA SER A 140 -4.28 -11.05 0.54
C SER A 140 -4.18 -10.64 2.01
N TRP A 141 -4.53 -9.39 2.31
CA TRP A 141 -4.57 -8.87 3.67
C TRP A 141 -5.57 -9.66 4.55
N ARG A 142 -6.79 -9.87 4.04
CA ARG A 142 -7.80 -10.67 4.75
C ARG A 142 -7.31 -12.07 5.05
N ALA A 143 -6.68 -12.72 4.08
CA ALA A 143 -6.14 -14.07 4.27
C ALA A 143 -5.06 -14.10 5.35
N LEU A 144 -4.15 -13.11 5.35
CA LEU A 144 -3.10 -12.99 6.36
C LEU A 144 -3.68 -12.69 7.74
N ALA A 145 -4.67 -11.82 7.82
CA ALA A 145 -5.27 -11.39 9.08
C ALA A 145 -5.88 -12.56 9.89
N LYS A 146 -6.33 -13.59 9.21
CA LYS A 146 -6.85 -14.81 9.87
C LYS A 146 -5.79 -15.55 10.68
N CYS A 147 -4.52 -15.32 10.40
CA CYS A 147 -3.38 -15.96 11.06
C CYS A 147 -2.77 -15.09 12.18
N LEU A 148 -3.30 -13.90 12.40
CA LEU A 148 -2.76 -12.95 13.39
C LEU A 148 -3.36 -13.13 14.79
#